data_342561d5784ff0d099161d8dd27b2de3
#
_entry.id   342561d5784ff0d099161d8dd27b2de3
#
_cell.length_a   1.000
_cell.length_b   1.000
_cell.length_c   1.000
_cell.angle_alpha   90.00
_cell.angle_beta   90.00
_cell.angle_gamma   90.00
#
_symmetry.space_group_name_H-M   'P 1'
#
loop_
_entity.id
_entity.type
_entity.pdbx_description
1 polymer ?
#
loop_
_entity_poly.entity_id
_entity_poly.type
_entity_poly.pdbx_seq_one_letter_code
_entity_poly.pdbx_strand_id
1 'polypeptide(L)'
;MTDLQLFYATNRNHLGNDRWHPEGYGKKFSDDGVENLRFGRLLVKVDESKMAKFLEKDCGNMGQGDGEGLIKYLAKCADSADIVAYREKINRSVAEDQQENIKLGSQAAFSDLQTIMRKNSDVLLLIHGYNVSWTDAVGTALSLQTMLNSSPERDPEQQVQVVLFTWPSDGMALPFVSYKSDRSEAAGSGNAIGRGILKVRDFLASLRRAEEALCKQDLHLLCHSMGNYLLENALERCDAFTPGNALPRIFEHIFLCSPDVDDTALEQGHPLARVHELARSVSVYHNRGDAALVISDFTKGNPDRLGSNGPAR
;
A
#
# COMPACT_ATOMS: atom_id res chain seq x y z
N MET A 1 9.93 17.71 -18.46
CA MET A 1 8.73 16.95 -18.04
C MET A 1 9.04 15.49 -18.18
N THR A 2 8.85 14.71 -17.14
CA THR A 2 9.01 13.26 -17.12
C THR A 2 7.72 12.62 -16.61
N ASP A 3 7.50 11.35 -16.94
CA ASP A 3 6.34 10.60 -16.48
C ASP A 3 6.79 9.68 -15.33
N LEU A 4 6.18 9.84 -14.17
CA LEU A 4 6.32 8.91 -13.05
C LEU A 4 5.19 7.88 -13.11
N GLN A 5 5.56 6.60 -13.11
CA GLN A 5 4.62 5.50 -13.08
C GLN A 5 4.41 5.01 -11.65
N LEU A 6 3.15 4.73 -11.30
CA LEU A 6 2.77 4.09 -10.05
C LEU A 6 1.74 2.99 -10.33
N PHE A 7 1.93 1.84 -9.69
CA PHE A 7 0.91 0.80 -9.61
C PHE A 7 0.09 0.95 -8.34
N TYR A 8 -1.18 0.61 -8.42
CA TYR A 8 -2.05 0.67 -7.26
C TYR A 8 -3.03 -0.50 -7.19
N ALA A 9 -3.49 -0.76 -5.97
CA ALA A 9 -4.67 -1.54 -5.67
C ALA A 9 -5.57 -0.70 -4.77
N THR A 10 -6.89 -0.76 -4.98
CA THR A 10 -7.85 0.01 -4.19
C THR A 10 -9.19 -0.67 -4.09
N ASN A 11 -9.88 -0.47 -2.98
CA ASN A 11 -11.30 -0.77 -2.79
C ASN A 11 -12.16 0.49 -2.68
N ARG A 12 -11.61 1.67 -3.03
CA ARG A 12 -12.35 2.93 -3.14
C ARG A 12 -13.31 2.92 -4.34
N ASN A 13 -14.37 3.71 -4.27
CA ASN A 13 -15.21 4.01 -5.43
C ASN A 13 -14.43 4.85 -6.45
N HIS A 14 -14.60 4.54 -7.74
CA HIS A 14 -14.02 5.35 -8.81
C HIS A 14 -14.81 6.67 -8.99
N LEU A 15 -14.13 7.68 -9.51
CA LEU A 15 -14.72 8.96 -9.95
C LEU A 15 -14.72 9.01 -11.47
N GLY A 16 -15.64 9.77 -12.05
CA GLY A 16 -15.85 9.81 -13.50
C GLY A 16 -16.77 8.70 -14.01
N ASN A 17 -17.04 8.73 -15.30
CA ASN A 17 -18.03 7.84 -15.95
C ASN A 17 -17.43 6.52 -16.45
N ASP A 18 -16.12 6.47 -16.66
CA ASP A 18 -15.42 5.26 -17.13
C ASP A 18 -14.63 4.64 -15.98
N ARG A 19 -15.11 3.50 -15.50
CA ARG A 19 -14.45 2.74 -14.43
C ARG A 19 -13.08 2.19 -14.80
N TRP A 20 -12.76 2.12 -16.10
CA TRP A 20 -11.47 1.62 -16.59
C TRP A 20 -10.45 2.73 -16.83
N HIS A 21 -10.95 3.96 -17.00
CA HIS A 21 -10.17 5.20 -17.08
C HIS A 21 -10.79 6.23 -16.11
N PRO A 22 -10.69 5.94 -14.79
CA PRO A 22 -11.29 6.82 -13.79
C PRO A 22 -10.55 8.16 -13.73
N GLU A 23 -11.26 9.21 -13.36
CA GLU A 23 -10.69 10.52 -13.08
C GLU A 23 -9.96 10.56 -11.72
N GLY A 24 -10.15 9.54 -10.90
CA GLY A 24 -9.59 9.37 -9.57
C GLY A 24 -10.41 8.38 -8.75
N TYR A 25 -10.16 8.37 -7.45
CA TYR A 25 -10.91 7.55 -6.51
C TYR A 25 -11.42 8.36 -5.32
N GLY A 26 -12.66 8.06 -4.91
CA GLY A 26 -13.38 8.79 -3.88
C GLY A 26 -13.09 8.27 -2.46
N LYS A 27 -13.94 8.71 -1.55
CA LYS A 27 -13.82 8.47 -0.10
C LYS A 27 -14.70 7.32 0.41
N LYS A 28 -15.40 6.62 -0.48
CA LYS A 28 -16.30 5.51 -0.13
C LYS A 28 -15.76 4.22 -0.67
N PHE A 29 -16.27 3.13 -0.15
CA PHE A 29 -16.05 1.82 -0.77
C PHE A 29 -16.65 1.74 -2.17
N SER A 30 -16.02 0.92 -3.02
CA SER A 30 -16.57 0.60 -4.33
C SER A 30 -17.92 -0.11 -4.20
N ASP A 31 -18.84 0.20 -5.12
CA ASP A 31 -20.13 -0.50 -5.25
C ASP A 31 -19.98 -1.98 -5.61
N ASP A 32 -18.79 -2.39 -6.06
CA ASP A 32 -18.45 -3.82 -6.30
C ASP A 32 -18.29 -4.62 -4.99
N GLY A 33 -18.29 -3.95 -3.84
CA GLY A 33 -18.13 -4.51 -2.51
C GLY A 33 -16.77 -4.21 -1.88
N VAL A 34 -16.77 -4.12 -0.55
CA VAL A 34 -15.62 -3.71 0.28
C VAL A 34 -14.40 -4.62 0.13
N GLU A 35 -14.62 -5.89 -0.23
CA GLU A 35 -13.58 -6.91 -0.37
C GLU A 35 -12.95 -6.94 -1.77
N ASN A 36 -13.53 -6.23 -2.73
CA ASN A 36 -13.10 -6.31 -4.12
C ASN A 36 -12.05 -5.23 -4.42
N LEU A 37 -10.85 -5.72 -4.76
CA LEU A 37 -9.74 -4.89 -5.17
C LEU A 37 -9.80 -4.59 -6.66
N ARG A 38 -9.68 -3.32 -6.97
CA ARG A 38 -9.37 -2.85 -8.30
C ARG A 38 -7.89 -2.58 -8.39
N PHE A 39 -7.26 -3.16 -9.40
CA PHE A 39 -5.86 -2.94 -9.72
C PHE A 39 -5.74 -1.96 -10.87
N GLY A 40 -4.69 -1.16 -10.87
CA GLY A 40 -4.45 -0.22 -11.94
C GLY A 40 -3.01 0.30 -11.94
N ARG A 41 -2.76 1.15 -12.92
CA ARG A 41 -1.54 1.94 -13.02
C ARG A 41 -1.90 3.37 -13.36
N LEU A 42 -1.05 4.30 -13.01
CA LEU A 42 -1.19 5.69 -13.36
C LEU A 42 0.15 6.28 -13.78
N LEU A 43 0.07 7.30 -14.62
CA LEU A 43 1.19 8.12 -15.06
C LEU A 43 0.97 9.56 -14.61
N VAL A 44 1.93 10.09 -13.88
CA VAL A 44 1.92 11.49 -13.41
C VAL A 44 3.02 12.25 -14.11
N LYS A 45 2.65 13.32 -14.81
CA LYS A 45 3.61 14.23 -15.46
C LYS A 45 4.18 15.20 -14.44
N VAL A 46 5.49 15.22 -14.34
CA VAL A 46 6.21 16.03 -13.36
C VAL A 46 7.31 16.88 -14.02
N ASP A 47 7.67 17.95 -13.35
CA ASP A 47 8.81 18.79 -13.73
C ASP A 47 10.02 18.35 -12.89
N GLU A 48 11.01 17.75 -13.56
CA GLU A 48 12.24 17.25 -12.91
C GLU A 48 12.99 18.35 -12.14
N SER A 49 13.03 19.55 -12.69
CA SER A 49 13.74 20.66 -12.05
C SER A 49 13.05 21.12 -10.75
N LYS A 50 11.73 20.94 -10.66
CA LYS A 50 10.99 21.18 -9.40
C LYS A 50 11.19 20.05 -8.40
N MET A 51 11.20 18.79 -8.87
CA MET A 51 11.48 17.66 -7.99
C MET A 51 12.89 17.74 -7.39
N ALA A 52 13.89 18.05 -8.21
CA ALA A 52 15.28 18.19 -7.76
C ALA A 52 15.41 19.19 -6.60
N LYS A 53 14.66 20.30 -6.62
CA LYS A 53 14.68 21.28 -5.53
C LYS A 53 14.24 20.72 -4.19
N PHE A 54 13.29 19.76 -4.18
CA PHE A 54 12.89 19.11 -2.94
C PHE A 54 13.90 18.05 -2.52
N LEU A 55 14.46 17.29 -3.44
CA LEU A 55 15.43 16.24 -3.16
C LEU A 55 16.78 16.80 -2.65
N GLU A 56 17.19 17.94 -3.19
CA GLU A 56 18.47 18.59 -2.87
C GLU A 56 18.39 19.55 -1.67
N LYS A 57 17.17 19.82 -1.16
CA LYS A 57 16.97 20.76 -0.06
C LYS A 57 17.65 20.27 1.20
N ASP A 58 18.52 21.09 1.77
CA ASP A 58 19.10 20.87 3.08
C ASP A 58 18.05 21.16 4.18
N CYS A 59 17.69 20.16 4.94
CA CYS A 59 16.76 20.25 6.06
C CYS A 59 17.49 20.24 7.42
N GLY A 60 18.77 20.57 7.44
CA GLY A 60 19.58 20.66 8.64
C GLY A 60 19.73 19.34 9.36
N ASN A 61 19.36 19.29 10.65
CA ASN A 61 19.44 18.06 11.46
C ASN A 61 18.59 16.88 10.95
N MET A 62 17.65 17.14 10.03
CA MET A 62 16.82 16.11 9.40
C MET A 62 17.44 15.53 8.13
N GLY A 63 18.61 16.02 7.74
CA GLY A 63 19.31 15.56 6.55
C GLY A 63 18.88 16.26 5.25
N GLN A 64 19.22 15.65 4.13
CA GLN A 64 18.89 16.16 2.80
C GLN A 64 17.53 15.61 2.32
N GLY A 65 16.75 16.47 1.71
CA GLY A 65 15.46 16.16 1.10
C GLY A 65 14.26 16.67 1.91
N ASP A 66 13.36 17.39 1.21
CA ASP A 66 12.08 17.87 1.74
C ASP A 66 10.95 16.91 1.29
N GLY A 67 10.79 15.81 2.02
CA GLY A 67 9.76 14.82 1.71
C GLY A 67 8.34 15.38 1.79
N GLU A 68 8.04 16.27 2.73
CA GLU A 68 6.72 16.89 2.86
C GLU A 68 6.39 17.81 1.67
N GLY A 69 7.33 18.63 1.26
CA GLY A 69 7.19 19.49 0.09
C GLY A 69 7.04 18.66 -1.19
N LEU A 70 7.81 17.58 -1.33
CA LEU A 70 7.72 16.67 -2.47
C LEU A 70 6.36 15.96 -2.53
N ILE A 71 5.83 15.46 -1.39
CA ILE A 71 4.48 14.86 -1.31
C ILE A 71 3.42 15.85 -1.81
N LYS A 72 3.41 17.06 -1.29
CA LYS A 72 2.45 18.11 -1.68
C LYS A 72 2.53 18.45 -3.18
N TYR A 73 3.75 18.53 -3.70
CA TYR A 73 3.96 18.78 -5.13
C TYR A 73 3.43 17.64 -5.99
N LEU A 74 3.77 16.38 -5.66
CA LEU A 74 3.36 15.21 -6.41
C LEU A 74 1.86 14.92 -6.27
N ALA A 75 1.25 15.17 -5.11
CA ALA A 75 -0.19 15.10 -4.92
C ALA A 75 -0.94 16.06 -5.85
N LYS A 76 -0.44 17.31 -5.99
CA LYS A 76 -0.98 18.27 -6.94
C LYS A 76 -0.81 17.84 -8.40
N CYS A 77 0.30 17.20 -8.75
CA CYS A 77 0.50 16.65 -10.10
C CYS A 77 -0.46 15.47 -10.37
N ALA A 78 -0.80 14.70 -9.33
CA ALA A 78 -1.72 13.55 -9.42
C ALA A 78 -3.16 13.94 -9.75
N ASP A 79 -3.58 15.20 -9.56
CA ASP A 79 -4.90 15.70 -9.98
C ASP A 79 -5.13 15.58 -11.50
N SER A 80 -4.08 15.49 -12.29
CA SER A 80 -4.11 15.34 -13.75
C SER A 80 -3.46 14.05 -14.24
N ALA A 81 -3.40 13.02 -13.39
CA ALA A 81 -2.82 11.74 -13.74
C ALA A 81 -3.63 11.02 -14.82
N ASP A 82 -2.93 10.32 -15.71
CA ASP A 82 -3.56 9.35 -16.62
C ASP A 82 -3.70 8.01 -15.87
N ILE A 83 -4.94 7.64 -15.55
CA ILE A 83 -5.26 6.49 -14.71
C ILE A 83 -5.90 5.40 -15.55
N VAL A 84 -5.33 4.20 -15.52
CA VAL A 84 -5.85 3.02 -16.21
C VAL A 84 -6.05 1.90 -15.20
N ALA A 85 -7.31 1.47 -15.03
CA ALA A 85 -7.63 0.29 -14.24
C ALA A 85 -7.57 -0.98 -15.12
N TYR A 86 -6.99 -2.05 -14.58
CA TYR A 86 -7.00 -3.35 -15.25
C TYR A 86 -8.42 -3.90 -15.30
N ARG A 87 -8.84 -4.36 -16.47
CA ARG A 87 -10.17 -4.93 -16.67
C ARG A 87 -10.33 -6.19 -15.85
N GLU A 88 -11.48 -6.35 -15.24
CA GLU A 88 -11.86 -7.50 -14.43
C GLU A 88 -12.96 -8.31 -15.11
N LYS A 89 -13.06 -9.59 -14.72
CA LYS A 89 -14.17 -10.45 -15.12
C LYS A 89 -15.42 -10.02 -14.33
N ILE A 90 -16.27 -9.19 -14.95
CA ILE A 90 -17.46 -8.62 -14.28
C ILE A 90 -18.65 -9.57 -14.32
N ASN A 91 -18.69 -10.53 -15.27
CA ASN A 91 -19.86 -11.34 -15.49
C ASN A 91 -19.50 -12.81 -15.72
N ARG A 92 -20.11 -13.73 -14.95
CA ARG A 92 -19.95 -15.19 -15.15
C ARG A 92 -20.56 -15.70 -16.46
N SER A 93 -21.36 -14.88 -17.16
CA SER A 93 -22.00 -15.24 -18.43
C SER A 93 -21.19 -14.99 -19.68
N VAL A 94 -20.01 -14.37 -19.58
CA VAL A 94 -19.07 -14.30 -20.71
C VAL A 94 -18.42 -15.65 -20.82
N ALA A 95 -18.66 -16.35 -21.92
CA ALA A 95 -18.16 -17.70 -22.18
C ALA A 95 -16.67 -17.83 -21.84
N GLU A 96 -16.32 -18.82 -21.04
CA GLU A 96 -14.93 -19.08 -20.60
C GLU A 96 -14.00 -19.26 -21.78
N ASP A 97 -14.50 -19.75 -22.89
CA ASP A 97 -13.79 -20.07 -24.13
C ASP A 97 -13.20 -18.85 -24.85
N GLN A 98 -13.71 -17.63 -24.59
CA GLN A 98 -13.17 -16.40 -25.18
C GLN A 98 -12.08 -15.72 -24.33
N GLN A 99 -11.77 -16.26 -23.14
CA GLN A 99 -10.92 -15.60 -22.14
C GLN A 99 -9.62 -16.35 -21.80
N GLU A 100 -9.36 -17.51 -22.41
CA GLU A 100 -8.19 -18.36 -22.07
C GLU A 100 -6.82 -17.68 -22.23
N ASN A 101 -6.73 -16.60 -23.00
CA ASN A 101 -5.47 -15.90 -23.25
C ASN A 101 -5.42 -14.45 -22.72
N ILE A 102 -6.45 -13.97 -22.04
CA ILE A 102 -6.48 -12.58 -21.55
C ILE A 102 -6.21 -12.55 -20.05
N LYS A 103 -5.05 -12.03 -19.68
CA LYS A 103 -4.75 -11.74 -18.27
C LYS A 103 -5.61 -10.56 -17.81
N LEU A 104 -6.40 -10.75 -16.73
CA LEU A 104 -7.33 -9.75 -16.21
C LEU A 104 -7.03 -9.42 -14.76
N GLY A 105 -7.41 -8.21 -14.34
CA GLY A 105 -7.38 -7.76 -12.95
C GLY A 105 -6.01 -7.99 -12.30
N SER A 106 -5.98 -8.73 -11.21
CA SER A 106 -4.75 -9.00 -10.45
C SER A 106 -3.70 -9.76 -11.25
N GLN A 107 -4.08 -10.67 -12.13
CA GLN A 107 -3.12 -11.42 -12.96
C GLN A 107 -2.38 -10.49 -13.93
N ALA A 108 -3.10 -9.55 -14.56
CA ALA A 108 -2.49 -8.57 -15.45
C ALA A 108 -1.55 -7.64 -14.67
N ALA A 109 -2.01 -7.11 -13.53
CA ALA A 109 -1.20 -6.25 -12.67
C ALA A 109 0.09 -6.94 -12.19
N PHE A 110 -0.01 -8.18 -11.72
CA PHE A 110 1.15 -8.94 -11.24
C PHE A 110 2.11 -9.33 -12.37
N SER A 111 1.60 -9.58 -13.58
CA SER A 111 2.46 -9.84 -14.75
C SER A 111 3.23 -8.60 -15.19
N ASP A 112 2.61 -7.42 -15.14
CA ASP A 112 3.28 -6.16 -15.43
C ASP A 112 4.34 -5.84 -14.37
N LEU A 113 4.01 -6.04 -13.09
CA LEU A 113 4.97 -5.91 -12.00
C LEU A 113 6.14 -6.89 -12.12
N GLN A 114 5.88 -8.17 -12.45
CA GLN A 114 6.93 -9.15 -12.69
C GLN A 114 7.87 -8.71 -13.82
N THR A 115 7.33 -8.09 -14.87
CA THR A 115 8.13 -7.56 -15.99
C THR A 115 9.08 -6.45 -15.52
N ILE A 116 8.63 -5.59 -14.59
CA ILE A 116 9.45 -4.53 -13.99
C ILE A 116 10.51 -5.15 -13.08
N MET A 117 10.10 -6.06 -12.20
CA MET A 117 11.01 -6.75 -11.29
C MET A 117 12.15 -7.45 -12.04
N ARG A 118 11.86 -8.10 -13.16
CA ARG A 118 12.89 -8.73 -14.02
C ARG A 118 13.91 -7.73 -14.59
N LYS A 119 13.62 -6.42 -14.53
CA LYS A 119 14.54 -5.33 -14.94
C LYS A 119 15.28 -4.72 -13.74
N ASN A 120 15.50 -5.49 -12.69
CA ASN A 120 16.22 -5.11 -11.46
C ASN A 120 15.46 -4.13 -10.55
N SER A 121 14.15 -4.29 -10.38
CA SER A 121 13.37 -3.50 -9.43
C SER A 121 12.76 -4.36 -8.33
N ASP A 122 13.10 -4.07 -7.08
CA ASP A 122 12.34 -4.56 -5.95
C ASP A 122 10.97 -3.88 -5.89
N VAL A 123 10.02 -4.51 -5.23
CA VAL A 123 8.67 -3.95 -5.06
C VAL A 123 8.41 -3.66 -3.59
N LEU A 124 7.98 -2.43 -3.30
CA LEU A 124 7.53 -2.01 -1.98
C LEU A 124 6.03 -1.72 -2.01
N LEU A 125 5.23 -2.58 -1.39
CA LEU A 125 3.81 -2.33 -1.17
C LEU A 125 3.65 -1.33 -0.03
N LEU A 126 3.00 -0.19 -0.28
CA LEU A 126 2.69 0.85 0.70
C LEU A 126 1.21 0.80 1.09
N ILE A 127 0.92 0.68 2.39
CA ILE A 127 -0.40 0.86 2.99
C ILE A 127 -0.37 2.14 3.82
N HIS A 128 -1.14 3.15 3.40
CA HIS A 128 -1.17 4.47 4.06
C HIS A 128 -1.98 4.48 5.37
N GLY A 129 -1.83 5.55 6.15
CA GLY A 129 -2.55 5.80 7.39
C GLY A 129 -3.95 6.43 7.21
N TYR A 130 -4.49 7.00 8.29
CA TYR A 130 -5.77 7.69 8.27
C TYR A 130 -5.66 9.10 7.67
N ASN A 131 -6.82 9.68 7.35
CA ASN A 131 -6.97 11.05 6.86
C ASN A 131 -6.19 11.34 5.57
N VAL A 132 -6.14 10.35 4.67
CA VAL A 132 -5.38 10.43 3.42
C VAL A 132 -6.33 10.34 2.23
N SER A 133 -6.37 11.39 1.42
CA SER A 133 -7.11 11.40 0.15
C SER A 133 -6.42 10.52 -0.90
N TRP A 134 -7.09 10.28 -2.04
CA TRP A 134 -6.49 9.57 -3.16
C TRP A 134 -5.22 10.25 -3.66
N THR A 135 -5.27 11.56 -3.91
CA THR A 135 -4.13 12.30 -4.45
C THR A 135 -2.97 12.40 -3.45
N ASP A 136 -3.27 12.52 -2.15
CA ASP A 136 -2.24 12.49 -1.10
C ASP A 136 -1.57 11.13 -1.00
N ALA A 137 -2.34 10.03 -1.13
CA ALA A 137 -1.79 8.68 -1.15
C ALA A 137 -0.86 8.48 -2.35
N VAL A 138 -1.27 8.94 -3.54
CA VAL A 138 -0.44 8.91 -4.75
C VAL A 138 0.81 9.75 -4.56
N GLY A 139 0.68 10.99 -4.05
CA GLY A 139 1.81 11.86 -3.77
C GLY A 139 2.81 11.23 -2.80
N THR A 140 2.31 10.60 -1.74
CA THR A 140 3.15 9.88 -0.76
C THR A 140 3.90 8.72 -1.40
N ALA A 141 3.20 7.88 -2.18
CA ALA A 141 3.81 6.73 -2.83
C ALA A 141 4.88 7.13 -3.86
N LEU A 142 4.60 8.13 -4.68
CA LEU A 142 5.56 8.66 -5.66
C LEU A 142 6.73 9.36 -5.00
N SER A 143 6.50 10.10 -3.90
CA SER A 143 7.58 10.72 -3.13
C SER A 143 8.52 9.67 -2.55
N LEU A 144 7.97 8.63 -1.93
CA LEU A 144 8.74 7.50 -1.40
C LEU A 144 9.55 6.82 -2.50
N GLN A 145 8.93 6.50 -3.63
CA GLN A 145 9.61 5.90 -4.78
C GLN A 145 10.75 6.78 -5.29
N THR A 146 10.50 8.07 -5.43
CA THR A 146 11.49 9.03 -5.93
C THR A 146 12.66 9.17 -4.96
N MET A 147 12.40 9.30 -3.66
CA MET A 147 13.45 9.44 -2.65
C MET A 147 14.31 8.18 -2.54
N LEU A 148 13.70 6.99 -2.52
CA LEU A 148 14.44 5.72 -2.51
C LEU A 148 15.33 5.57 -3.75
N ASN A 149 14.83 5.91 -4.92
CA ASN A 149 15.57 5.81 -6.17
C ASN A 149 16.61 6.94 -6.37
N SER A 150 16.53 8.00 -5.57
CA SER A 150 17.51 9.10 -5.59
C SER A 150 18.59 8.97 -4.51
N SER A 151 18.53 7.96 -3.66
CA SER A 151 19.53 7.75 -2.60
C SER A 151 20.90 7.50 -3.20
N PRO A 152 21.95 8.25 -2.76
CA PRO A 152 23.31 8.04 -3.24
C PRO A 152 23.93 6.71 -2.80
N GLU A 153 23.39 6.10 -1.75
CA GLU A 153 23.84 4.81 -1.22
C GLU A 153 23.24 3.61 -1.97
N ARG A 154 22.28 3.86 -2.84
CA ARG A 154 21.63 2.82 -3.64
C ARG A 154 22.57 2.31 -4.73
N ASP A 155 22.52 0.99 -5.00
CA ASP A 155 23.10 0.42 -6.22
C ASP A 155 22.43 1.07 -7.44
N PRO A 156 23.17 1.73 -8.34
CA PRO A 156 22.59 2.39 -9.51
C PRO A 156 21.77 1.46 -10.41
N GLU A 157 22.06 0.17 -10.41
CA GLU A 157 21.35 -0.84 -11.20
C GLU A 157 20.08 -1.36 -10.52
N GLN A 158 19.94 -1.19 -9.20
CA GLN A 158 18.74 -1.55 -8.47
C GLN A 158 17.78 -0.36 -8.35
N GLN A 159 16.50 -0.62 -8.55
CA GLN A 159 15.43 0.35 -8.34
C GLN A 159 14.37 -0.22 -7.41
N VAL A 160 13.53 0.64 -6.87
CA VAL A 160 12.35 0.27 -6.08
C VAL A 160 11.12 0.77 -6.81
N GLN A 161 10.21 -0.15 -7.13
CA GLN A 161 8.88 0.17 -7.60
C GLN A 161 7.92 0.18 -6.41
N VAL A 162 7.35 1.32 -6.08
CA VAL A 162 6.29 1.38 -5.07
C VAL A 162 4.97 0.97 -5.69
N VAL A 163 4.23 0.13 -4.98
CA VAL A 163 2.84 -0.23 -5.28
C VAL A 163 1.97 0.31 -4.15
N LEU A 164 1.02 1.14 -4.48
CA LEU A 164 0.13 1.76 -3.50
C LEU A 164 -1.08 0.88 -3.25
N PHE A 165 -1.33 0.45 -2.01
CA PHE A 165 -2.67 0.08 -1.59
C PHE A 165 -3.35 1.29 -0.94
N THR A 166 -4.48 1.71 -1.51
CA THR A 166 -5.27 2.82 -0.95
C THR A 166 -6.70 2.38 -0.66
N TRP A 167 -7.15 2.70 0.54
CA TRP A 167 -8.44 2.36 1.10
C TRP A 167 -9.24 3.63 1.41
N PRO A 168 -10.57 3.58 1.51
CA PRO A 168 -11.37 4.75 1.86
C PRO A 168 -10.90 5.34 3.18
N SER A 169 -10.42 6.57 3.11
CA SER A 169 -10.01 7.38 4.24
C SER A 169 -10.48 8.79 3.92
N ASP A 170 -11.18 9.42 4.86
CA ASP A 170 -12.02 10.57 4.58
C ASP A 170 -11.26 11.84 4.18
N GLY A 171 -10.04 12.01 4.69
CA GLY A 171 -9.30 13.27 4.53
C GLY A 171 -10.08 14.47 5.05
N MET A 172 -10.86 14.30 6.15
CA MET A 172 -11.72 15.35 6.68
C MET A 172 -11.00 16.20 7.72
N ALA A 173 -11.40 17.48 7.79
CA ALA A 173 -10.79 18.47 8.68
C ALA A 173 -11.10 18.29 10.20
N LEU A 174 -11.99 17.36 10.57
CA LEU A 174 -12.38 17.11 11.96
C LEU A 174 -11.73 15.83 12.49
N PRO A 175 -10.59 15.91 13.19
CA PRO A 175 -9.74 14.76 13.51
C PRO A 175 -10.44 13.62 14.24
N PHE A 176 -11.28 13.94 15.23
CA PHE A 176 -11.93 12.91 16.06
C PHE A 176 -13.05 12.14 15.37
N VAL A 177 -13.81 12.80 14.50
CA VAL A 177 -14.91 12.16 13.75
C VAL A 177 -14.32 11.31 12.65
N SER A 178 -13.38 11.86 11.91
CA SER A 178 -12.65 11.18 10.83
C SER A 178 -11.89 9.96 11.35
N TYR A 179 -11.24 10.02 12.51
CA TYR A 179 -10.52 8.89 13.08
C TYR A 179 -11.40 7.66 13.30
N LYS A 180 -12.62 7.82 13.84
CA LYS A 180 -13.54 6.70 14.08
C LYS A 180 -14.07 6.10 12.78
N SER A 181 -14.40 6.96 11.81
CA SER A 181 -14.82 6.54 10.46
C SER A 181 -13.73 5.75 9.78
N ASP A 182 -12.54 6.35 9.65
CA ASP A 182 -11.38 5.75 9.01
C ASP A 182 -10.98 4.41 9.64
N ARG A 183 -11.11 4.28 10.97
CA ARG A 183 -10.82 3.03 11.65
C ARG A 183 -11.80 1.91 11.27
N SER A 184 -13.09 2.23 11.11
CA SER A 184 -14.09 1.29 10.61
C SER A 184 -13.80 0.87 9.16
N GLU A 185 -13.39 1.81 8.34
CA GLU A 185 -13.05 1.60 6.93
C GLU A 185 -11.74 0.82 6.78
N ALA A 186 -10.75 1.06 7.65
CA ALA A 186 -9.53 0.27 7.73
C ALA A 186 -9.85 -1.20 8.06
N ALA A 187 -10.69 -1.43 9.08
CA ALA A 187 -11.13 -2.79 9.45
C ALA A 187 -11.88 -3.47 8.30
N GLY A 188 -12.80 -2.75 7.62
CA GLY A 188 -13.49 -3.25 6.44
C GLY A 188 -12.54 -3.60 5.28
N SER A 189 -11.48 -2.82 5.10
CA SER A 189 -10.47 -3.04 4.07
C SER A 189 -9.52 -4.21 4.36
N GLY A 190 -9.48 -4.72 5.59
CA GLY A 190 -8.66 -5.88 5.97
C GLY A 190 -8.95 -7.11 5.11
N ASN A 191 -10.22 -7.39 4.79
CA ASN A 191 -10.59 -8.48 3.88
C ASN A 191 -9.98 -8.31 2.48
N ALA A 192 -9.99 -7.09 1.95
CA ALA A 192 -9.46 -6.80 0.63
C ALA A 192 -7.95 -7.07 0.57
N ILE A 193 -7.18 -6.63 1.56
CA ILE A 193 -5.74 -6.91 1.65
C ILE A 193 -5.46 -8.38 1.89
N GLY A 194 -6.18 -9.04 2.78
CA GLY A 194 -6.04 -10.48 3.00
C GLY A 194 -6.20 -11.27 1.69
N ARG A 195 -7.25 -10.96 0.91
CA ARG A 195 -7.45 -11.53 -0.43
C ARG A 195 -6.33 -11.15 -1.41
N GLY A 196 -5.82 -9.92 -1.33
CA GLY A 196 -4.66 -9.47 -2.14
C GLY A 196 -3.42 -10.32 -1.88
N ILE A 197 -3.07 -10.54 -0.62
CA ILE A 197 -1.95 -11.39 -0.19
C ILE A 197 -2.11 -12.82 -0.74
N LEU A 198 -3.30 -13.40 -0.62
CA LEU A 198 -3.57 -14.74 -1.15
C LEU A 198 -3.49 -14.79 -2.68
N LYS A 199 -3.93 -13.73 -3.39
CA LYS A 199 -3.78 -13.65 -4.86
C LYS A 199 -2.30 -13.57 -5.28
N VAL A 200 -1.45 -12.85 -4.54
CA VAL A 200 0.00 -12.84 -4.80
C VAL A 200 0.59 -14.24 -4.61
N ARG A 201 0.22 -14.93 -3.52
CA ARG A 201 0.61 -16.33 -3.29
C ARG A 201 0.24 -17.23 -4.46
N ASP A 202 -1.01 -17.14 -4.91
CA ASP A 202 -1.53 -17.98 -5.98
C ASP A 202 -0.85 -17.68 -7.32
N PHE A 203 -0.55 -16.42 -7.58
CA PHE A 203 0.23 -16.00 -8.75
C PHE A 203 1.64 -16.61 -8.71
N LEU A 204 2.37 -16.47 -7.61
CA LEU A 204 3.70 -17.06 -7.46
C LEU A 204 3.67 -18.59 -7.58
N ALA A 205 2.65 -19.24 -7.04
CA ALA A 205 2.46 -20.68 -7.18
C ALA A 205 2.15 -21.07 -8.63
N SER A 206 1.46 -20.24 -9.40
CA SER A 206 1.20 -20.49 -10.82
C SER A 206 2.47 -20.43 -11.66
N LEU A 207 3.36 -19.47 -11.37
CA LEU A 207 4.67 -19.35 -12.05
C LEU A 207 5.53 -20.60 -11.81
N ARG A 208 5.58 -21.09 -10.57
CA ARG A 208 6.32 -22.32 -10.24
C ARG A 208 5.76 -23.54 -10.97
N ARG A 209 4.43 -23.65 -11.11
CA ARG A 209 3.80 -24.75 -11.86
C ARG A 209 4.06 -24.69 -13.36
N ALA A 210 4.21 -23.50 -13.91
CA ALA A 210 4.55 -23.27 -15.31
C ALA A 210 6.05 -23.36 -15.57
N GLU A 211 6.85 -23.74 -14.55
CA GLU A 211 8.34 -23.78 -14.62
C GLU A 211 8.96 -22.42 -15.01
N GLU A 212 8.22 -21.34 -14.83
CA GLU A 212 8.76 -20.00 -15.05
C GLU A 212 9.75 -19.64 -13.93
N ALA A 213 10.92 -19.14 -14.33
CA ALA A 213 11.91 -18.66 -13.40
C ALA A 213 11.37 -17.47 -12.60
N LEU A 214 11.42 -17.54 -11.28
CA LEU A 214 11.18 -16.40 -10.42
C LEU A 214 12.33 -15.38 -10.60
N CYS A 215 12.01 -14.10 -10.55
CA CYS A 215 13.03 -13.06 -10.50
C CYS A 215 13.77 -13.11 -9.15
N LYS A 216 14.95 -12.50 -9.08
CA LYS A 216 15.77 -12.43 -7.87
C LYS A 216 15.41 -11.24 -6.96
N GLN A 217 14.48 -10.40 -7.40
CA GLN A 217 14.04 -9.21 -6.70
C GLN A 217 13.04 -9.57 -5.61
N ASP A 218 13.00 -8.73 -4.59
CA ASP A 218 12.24 -8.95 -3.39
C ASP A 218 10.92 -8.15 -3.36
N LEU A 219 9.98 -8.66 -2.58
CA LEU A 219 8.76 -7.97 -2.22
C LEU A 219 8.87 -7.48 -0.78
N HIS A 220 8.55 -6.21 -0.57
CA HIS A 220 8.53 -5.59 0.76
C HIS A 220 7.15 -5.02 1.05
N LEU A 221 6.82 -4.86 2.33
CA LEU A 221 5.57 -4.23 2.78
C LEU A 221 5.91 -3.10 3.76
N LEU A 222 5.33 -1.92 3.54
CA LEU A 222 5.36 -0.81 4.48
C LEU A 222 3.94 -0.45 4.87
N CYS A 223 3.63 -0.54 6.16
CA CYS A 223 2.38 -0.09 6.74
C CYS A 223 2.64 1.15 7.60
N HIS A 224 1.93 2.24 7.33
CA HIS A 224 2.06 3.49 8.08
C HIS A 224 0.82 3.75 8.93
N SER A 225 1.03 4.09 10.21
CA SER A 225 -0.02 4.53 11.14
C SER A 225 -1.19 3.53 11.19
N MET A 226 -2.43 3.95 10.91
CA MET A 226 -3.64 3.11 10.83
C MET A 226 -3.57 2.02 9.75
N GLY A 227 -2.65 2.09 8.79
CA GLY A 227 -2.36 1.00 7.87
C GLY A 227 -1.88 -0.28 8.58
N ASN A 228 -1.30 -0.17 9.77
CA ASN A 228 -0.95 -1.33 10.60
C ASN A 228 -2.19 -1.98 11.23
N TYR A 229 -3.18 -1.20 11.64
CA TYR A 229 -4.46 -1.71 12.08
C TYR A 229 -5.22 -2.42 10.95
N LEU A 230 -5.13 -1.89 9.73
CA LEU A 230 -5.64 -2.58 8.55
C LEU A 230 -4.94 -3.92 8.34
N LEU A 231 -3.61 -3.98 8.47
CA LEU A 231 -2.84 -5.23 8.37
C LEU A 231 -3.23 -6.24 9.45
N GLU A 232 -3.45 -5.80 10.70
CA GLU A 232 -3.96 -6.64 11.79
C GLU A 232 -5.26 -7.34 11.40
N ASN A 233 -6.24 -6.57 10.88
CA ASN A 233 -7.51 -7.11 10.40
C ASN A 233 -7.33 -8.03 9.16
N ALA A 234 -6.35 -7.74 8.30
CA ALA A 234 -6.04 -8.61 7.16
C ALA A 234 -5.51 -9.97 7.60
N LEU A 235 -4.64 -10.01 8.62
CA LEU A 235 -4.11 -11.26 9.17
C LEU A 235 -5.20 -12.11 9.82
N GLU A 236 -6.09 -11.50 10.59
CA GLU A 236 -7.24 -12.18 11.16
C GLU A 236 -8.10 -12.87 10.08
N ARG A 237 -8.24 -12.21 8.91
CA ARG A 237 -9.03 -12.75 7.79
C ARG A 237 -8.28 -13.81 6.99
N CYS A 238 -6.97 -13.69 6.84
CA CYS A 238 -6.16 -14.70 6.15
C CYS A 238 -6.29 -16.07 6.82
N ASP A 239 -6.40 -16.12 8.13
CA ASP A 239 -6.57 -17.36 8.90
C ASP A 239 -7.80 -18.15 8.47
N ALA A 240 -8.89 -17.45 8.14
CA ALA A 240 -10.14 -18.08 7.71
C ALA A 240 -10.04 -18.75 6.32
N PHE A 241 -9.04 -18.40 5.52
CA PHE A 241 -8.93 -18.84 4.12
C PHE A 241 -7.71 -19.72 3.83
N THR A 242 -6.85 -19.98 4.84
CA THR A 242 -5.64 -20.78 4.64
C THR A 242 -5.76 -22.14 5.33
N PRO A 243 -5.55 -23.26 4.63
CA PRO A 243 -5.53 -24.59 5.25
C PRO A 243 -4.45 -24.66 6.34
N GLY A 244 -4.85 -25.11 7.54
CA GLY A 244 -3.93 -25.22 8.67
C GLY A 244 -3.48 -23.89 9.23
N ASN A 245 -4.17 -22.80 8.90
CA ASN A 245 -3.88 -21.42 9.33
C ASN A 245 -2.46 -20.95 8.98
N ALA A 246 -1.80 -21.53 7.97
CA ALA A 246 -0.46 -21.16 7.55
C ALA A 246 -0.50 -19.90 6.67
N LEU A 247 0.20 -18.85 7.09
CA LEU A 247 0.34 -17.63 6.30
C LEU A 247 1.44 -17.81 5.23
N PRO A 248 1.27 -17.23 4.03
CA PRO A 248 2.28 -17.32 2.99
C PRO A 248 3.44 -16.38 3.26
N ARG A 249 4.67 -16.87 3.36
CA ARG A 249 5.86 -16.02 3.42
C ARG A 249 6.18 -15.49 2.03
N ILE A 250 5.76 -14.26 1.75
CA ILE A 250 5.89 -13.61 0.44
C ILE A 250 6.72 -12.32 0.48
N PHE A 251 6.96 -11.75 1.66
CA PHE A 251 7.76 -10.54 1.81
C PHE A 251 9.16 -10.89 2.34
N GLU A 252 10.17 -10.18 1.83
CA GLU A 252 11.50 -10.21 2.41
C GLU A 252 11.53 -9.40 3.71
N HIS A 253 10.94 -8.19 3.68
CA HIS A 253 10.88 -7.33 4.85
C HIS A 253 9.51 -6.64 5.01
N ILE A 254 9.05 -6.53 6.24
CA ILE A 254 7.87 -5.72 6.60
C ILE A 254 8.30 -4.58 7.52
N PHE A 255 7.92 -3.36 7.15
CA PHE A 255 8.15 -2.12 7.90
C PHE A 255 6.83 -1.69 8.56
N LEU A 256 6.75 -1.75 9.88
CA LEU A 256 5.64 -1.23 10.68
C LEU A 256 6.02 0.17 11.16
N CYS A 257 5.55 1.21 10.45
CA CYS A 257 5.93 2.60 10.71
C CYS A 257 4.85 3.32 11.54
N SER A 258 5.22 3.87 12.68
CA SER A 258 4.32 4.55 13.65
C SER A 258 3.00 3.80 13.84
N PRO A 259 3.00 2.50 14.20
CA PRO A 259 1.81 1.66 14.18
C PRO A 259 0.71 2.15 15.12
N ASP A 260 -0.48 2.44 14.56
CA ASP A 260 -1.68 2.80 15.33
C ASP A 260 -2.46 1.54 15.78
N VAL A 261 -1.77 0.69 16.51
CA VAL A 261 -2.27 -0.51 17.18
C VAL A 261 -1.80 -0.50 18.63
N ASP A 262 -2.37 -1.35 19.46
CA ASP A 262 -1.98 -1.43 20.85
C ASP A 262 -0.52 -1.92 20.99
N ASP A 263 0.20 -1.48 22.01
CA ASP A 263 1.62 -1.85 22.23
C ASP A 263 1.83 -3.35 22.45
N THR A 264 0.75 -4.05 22.84
CA THR A 264 0.67 -5.51 23.00
C THR A 264 0.30 -6.25 21.72
N ALA A 265 0.03 -5.56 20.59
CA ALA A 265 -0.46 -6.16 19.34
C ALA A 265 0.45 -7.25 18.76
N LEU A 266 1.72 -7.24 19.10
CA LEU A 266 2.70 -8.26 18.70
C LEU A 266 2.78 -9.46 19.67
N GLU A 267 2.07 -9.42 20.81
CA GLU A 267 2.05 -10.51 21.78
C GLU A 267 1.17 -11.67 21.32
N GLN A 268 1.47 -12.85 21.84
CA GLN A 268 0.72 -14.07 21.53
C GLN A 268 -0.78 -13.89 21.80
N GLY A 269 -1.61 -14.30 20.85
CA GLY A 269 -3.07 -14.17 20.92
C GLY A 269 -3.64 -12.99 20.15
N HIS A 270 -2.80 -12.09 19.67
CA HIS A 270 -3.19 -10.99 18.79
C HIS A 270 -2.94 -11.35 17.31
N PRO A 271 -3.80 -10.93 16.37
CA PRO A 271 -3.60 -11.25 14.96
C PRO A 271 -2.27 -10.76 14.40
N LEU A 272 -1.82 -9.56 14.80
CA LEU A 272 -0.56 -8.98 14.34
C LEU A 272 0.68 -9.72 14.87
N ALA A 273 0.57 -10.52 15.92
CA ALA A 273 1.66 -11.38 16.40
C ALA A 273 2.18 -12.33 15.31
N ARG A 274 1.35 -12.68 14.33
CA ARG A 274 1.68 -13.57 13.22
C ARG A 274 2.32 -12.87 12.01
N VAL A 275 2.54 -11.56 12.08
CA VAL A 275 3.13 -10.79 10.96
C VAL A 275 4.50 -11.36 10.52
N HIS A 276 5.25 -11.94 11.45
CA HIS A 276 6.54 -12.60 11.19
C HIS A 276 6.44 -13.84 10.27
N GLU A 277 5.25 -14.42 10.13
CA GLU A 277 5.05 -15.56 9.23
C GLU A 277 5.00 -15.09 7.76
N LEU A 278 4.55 -13.83 7.50
CA LEU A 278 4.46 -13.25 6.16
C LEU A 278 5.81 -12.84 5.58
N ALA A 279 6.82 -12.61 6.41
CA ALA A 279 8.09 -12.04 5.99
C ALA A 279 9.28 -12.79 6.59
N ARG A 280 10.46 -12.57 5.99
CA ARG A 280 11.74 -13.01 6.55
C ARG A 280 12.16 -12.15 7.73
N SER A 281 11.85 -10.86 7.69
CA SER A 281 12.15 -9.92 8.77
C SER A 281 11.06 -8.88 8.94
N VAL A 282 10.92 -8.36 10.16
CA VAL A 282 9.95 -7.32 10.52
C VAL A 282 10.66 -6.25 11.35
N SER A 283 10.48 -4.98 11.00
CA SER A 283 10.97 -3.83 11.75
C SER A 283 9.83 -2.96 12.22
N VAL A 284 9.89 -2.53 13.48
CA VAL A 284 8.95 -1.58 14.08
C VAL A 284 9.65 -0.25 14.27
N TYR A 285 9.10 0.79 13.64
CA TYR A 285 9.56 2.17 13.81
C TYR A 285 8.55 2.92 14.67
N HIS A 286 8.98 3.34 15.84
CA HIS A 286 8.16 4.09 16.79
C HIS A 286 8.83 5.39 17.21
N ASN A 287 8.02 6.39 17.61
CA ASN A 287 8.49 7.69 18.06
C ASN A 287 7.59 8.22 19.17
N ARG A 288 8.15 8.40 20.37
CA ARG A 288 7.44 8.96 21.54
C ARG A 288 6.92 10.38 21.33
N GLY A 289 7.46 11.10 20.35
CA GLY A 289 7.02 12.45 20.00
C GLY A 289 5.96 12.49 18.90
N ASP A 290 5.35 11.37 18.50
CA ASP A 290 4.33 11.33 17.47
C ASP A 290 3.01 11.89 17.96
N ALA A 291 2.79 13.19 17.69
CA ALA A 291 1.58 13.90 18.11
C ALA A 291 0.29 13.36 17.46
N ALA A 292 0.38 12.68 16.30
CA ALA A 292 -0.79 12.12 15.64
C ALA A 292 -1.35 10.91 16.41
N LEU A 293 -0.50 10.12 17.05
CA LEU A 293 -0.92 8.99 17.89
C LEU A 293 -1.56 9.41 19.21
N VAL A 294 -1.28 10.62 19.69
CA VAL A 294 -1.96 11.19 20.87
C VAL A 294 -3.47 11.32 20.63
N ILE A 295 -3.91 11.62 19.40
CA ILE A 295 -5.33 11.65 19.02
C ILE A 295 -5.95 10.25 19.17
N SER A 296 -5.22 9.20 18.80
CA SER A 296 -5.63 7.82 18.96
C SER A 296 -5.87 7.46 20.43
N ASP A 297 -4.96 7.84 21.32
CA ASP A 297 -5.05 7.56 22.77
C ASP A 297 -6.26 8.25 23.40
N PHE A 298 -6.49 9.54 23.08
CA PHE A 298 -7.63 10.29 23.60
C PHE A 298 -8.99 9.73 23.16
N THR A 299 -9.10 9.17 21.95
CA THR A 299 -10.37 8.67 21.42
C THR A 299 -10.79 7.34 22.03
N LYS A 300 -9.85 6.60 22.64
CA LYS A 300 -10.11 5.25 23.19
C LYS A 300 -10.10 5.15 24.71
N GLY A 301 -9.53 6.14 25.41
CA GLY A 301 -9.32 6.07 26.86
C GLY A 301 -8.44 4.87 27.26
N ASN A 302 -7.36 4.57 26.54
CA ASN A 302 -6.79 3.24 26.51
C ASN A 302 -5.32 3.08 26.18
N PRO A 303 -4.88 1.81 26.01
CA PRO A 303 -3.49 1.42 26.17
C PRO A 303 -2.57 2.19 25.23
N ASP A 304 -1.33 2.21 25.64
CA ASP A 304 -0.23 2.79 24.89
C ASP A 304 -0.19 2.24 23.47
N ARG A 305 0.28 3.06 22.53
CA ARG A 305 0.38 2.68 21.11
C ARG A 305 1.75 2.16 20.78
N LEU A 306 1.78 1.07 20.00
CA LEU A 306 3.01 0.49 19.48
C LEU A 306 3.86 1.55 18.76
N GLY A 307 3.23 2.47 18.01
CA GLY A 307 3.92 3.55 17.30
C GLY A 307 4.47 4.66 18.19
N SER A 308 3.97 4.82 19.43
CA SER A 308 4.48 5.80 20.40
C SER A 308 5.55 5.18 21.29
N ASN A 309 5.26 4.04 21.89
CA ASN A 309 6.09 3.46 22.97
C ASN A 309 6.98 2.30 22.54
N GLY A 310 6.74 1.73 21.38
CA GLY A 310 7.32 0.46 20.96
C GLY A 310 6.58 -0.73 21.58
N PRO A 311 7.05 -1.97 21.32
CA PRO A 311 6.47 -3.19 21.90
C PRO A 311 6.50 -3.18 23.43
N ALA A 312 5.42 -3.64 24.07
CA ALA A 312 5.32 -3.72 25.54
C ALA A 312 6.30 -4.75 26.12
N ARG A 313 6.64 -5.79 25.36
CA ARG A 313 7.61 -6.85 25.73
C ARG A 313 8.44 -7.30 24.53
#